data_6d133f2b833127b50b1c0571e431f602
#
_entry.id   6d133f2b833127b50b1c0571e431f602
#
_cell.length_a   1.000
_cell.length_b   1.000
_cell.length_c   1.000
_cell.angle_alpha   90.00
_cell.angle_beta   90.00
_cell.angle_gamma   90.00
#
_symmetry.space_group_name_H-M   'P 1'
#
loop_
_entity.id
_entity.type
_entity.pdbx_description
1 polymer ?
#
loop_
_entity_poly.entity_id
_entity_poly.type
_entity_poly.pdbx_seq_one_letter_code
_entity_poly.pdbx_strand_id
1 'polypeptide(L)'
;MNERDRKKHTTPSRLDTSSLPRGPLNWVFFPAALLYHELLLRAFDRQSTFFTGTLVLVVLFALGAGLFWSLLINLFRHRRAATIASIAATALWTVLVCVEYCCRSYFKSYFALSFIGNMAGDVVGGFGDTVLPDVVLPRLPFILLAFVPLALCILLRRRIVTEQRMGRWSLLFLLVVCLLFGGIGSGLARWGTYHDAYTYNFTTDTGVTHFGLNASARLEITYAIFGHPSPRLPDTGTNTDVPDNTPVVTTPVVYGENT
;
A
#
# COMPACT_ATOMS: atom_id res chain seq x y z
N MET A 1 -36.14 61.93 36.76
CA MET A 1 -36.60 60.72 36.04
C MET A 1 -35.71 60.63 34.82
N ASN A 2 -34.70 59.84 34.91
CA ASN A 2 -33.57 59.88 34.00
C ASN A 2 -33.42 58.51 33.30
N GLU A 3 -33.97 58.45 32.13
CA GLU A 3 -33.97 57.26 31.28
C GLU A 3 -32.79 57.38 30.32
N ARG A 4 -31.68 56.79 30.72
CA ARG A 4 -30.52 56.66 29.85
C ARG A 4 -30.66 55.39 29.02
N ASP A 5 -31.19 55.52 27.83
CA ASP A 5 -31.19 54.55 26.75
C ASP A 5 -29.74 54.14 26.43
N ARG A 6 -29.33 53.04 26.99
CA ARG A 6 -28.11 52.32 26.58
C ARG A 6 -28.39 51.65 25.21
N LYS A 7 -28.16 52.36 24.13
CA LYS A 7 -27.97 51.74 22.83
C LYS A 7 -26.80 50.73 22.92
N LYS A 8 -27.16 49.46 23.10
CA LYS A 8 -26.25 48.34 22.86
C LYS A 8 -25.88 48.36 21.38
N HIS A 9 -24.69 48.85 21.06
CA HIS A 9 -24.04 48.57 19.79
C HIS A 9 -23.85 47.07 19.66
N THR A 10 -24.74 46.40 18.98
CA THR A 10 -24.54 45.04 18.47
C THR A 10 -23.50 45.17 17.37
N THR A 11 -22.23 44.97 17.75
CA THR A 11 -21.17 44.71 16.81
C THR A 11 -21.59 43.52 15.94
N PRO A 12 -21.55 43.61 14.61
CA PRO A 12 -21.90 42.48 13.76
C PRO A 12 -20.91 41.36 14.13
N SER A 13 -21.43 40.25 14.63
CA SER A 13 -20.67 39.06 14.93
C SER A 13 -19.88 38.69 13.67
N ARG A 14 -18.55 38.82 13.73
CA ARG A 14 -17.68 38.18 12.77
C ARG A 14 -18.23 36.77 12.59
N LEU A 15 -18.63 36.43 11.35
CA LEU A 15 -18.99 35.09 10.97
C LEU A 15 -17.84 34.19 11.46
N ASP A 16 -18.12 33.49 12.54
CA ASP A 16 -17.18 32.60 13.19
C ASP A 16 -17.04 31.38 12.26
N THR A 17 -16.14 31.50 11.30
CA THR A 17 -15.78 30.43 10.37
C THR A 17 -15.16 29.23 11.07
N SER A 18 -15.07 29.27 12.41
CA SER A 18 -14.61 28.16 13.24
C SER A 18 -15.64 27.07 13.46
N SER A 19 -16.92 27.30 13.07
CA SER A 19 -18.04 26.37 13.29
C SER A 19 -18.33 25.42 12.11
N LEU A 20 -17.57 25.48 11.02
CA LEU A 20 -17.62 24.41 10.03
C LEU A 20 -17.18 23.11 10.72
N PRO A 21 -18.03 22.05 10.73
CA PRO A 21 -17.61 20.77 11.26
C PRO A 21 -16.35 20.38 10.48
N ARG A 22 -15.21 20.44 11.16
CA ARG A 22 -13.93 19.99 10.61
C ARG A 22 -14.08 18.48 10.44
N GLY A 23 -14.64 18.10 9.29
CA GLY A 23 -14.70 16.70 8.90
C GLY A 23 -13.30 16.09 9.04
N PRO A 24 -13.20 14.87 9.50
CA PRO A 24 -11.91 14.27 9.76
C PRO A 24 -11.12 14.19 8.45
N LEU A 25 -10.15 15.08 8.30
CA LEU A 25 -9.26 15.15 7.12
C LEU A 25 -8.54 13.81 6.86
N ASN A 26 -8.44 12.95 7.89
CA ASN A 26 -7.83 11.62 7.75
C ASN A 26 -8.55 10.71 6.74
N TRP A 27 -9.86 10.86 6.52
CA TRP A 27 -10.58 10.08 5.52
C TRP A 27 -10.06 10.31 4.09
N VAL A 28 -9.56 11.51 3.85
CA VAL A 28 -8.99 11.88 2.55
C VAL A 28 -7.46 11.70 2.57
N PHE A 29 -6.82 11.98 3.71
CA PHE A 29 -5.37 11.98 3.81
C PHE A 29 -4.76 10.59 3.55
N PHE A 30 -5.23 9.54 4.24
CA PHE A 30 -4.64 8.21 4.07
C PHE A 30 -4.90 7.61 2.70
N PRO A 31 -6.14 7.65 2.14
CA PRO A 31 -6.35 7.25 0.76
C PRO A 31 -5.49 8.01 -0.24
N ALA A 32 -5.38 9.33 -0.08
CA ALA A 32 -4.55 10.15 -0.96
C ALA A 32 -3.04 9.85 -0.81
N ALA A 33 -2.56 9.63 0.41
CA ALA A 33 -1.16 9.31 0.68
C ALA A 33 -0.76 7.94 0.10
N LEU A 34 -1.60 6.92 0.30
CA LEU A 34 -1.33 5.59 -0.26
C LEU A 34 -1.44 5.59 -1.78
N LEU A 35 -2.45 6.26 -2.34
CA LEU A 35 -2.57 6.42 -3.78
C LEU A 35 -1.37 7.17 -4.37
N TYR A 36 -0.91 8.23 -3.70
CA TYR A 36 0.29 8.96 -4.11
C TYR A 36 1.52 8.05 -4.17
N HIS A 37 1.74 7.21 -3.16
CA HIS A 37 2.86 6.27 -3.14
C HIS A 37 2.77 5.24 -4.27
N GLU A 38 1.60 4.69 -4.55
CA GLU A 38 1.39 3.77 -5.66
C GLU A 38 1.67 4.41 -7.03
N LEU A 39 1.14 5.61 -7.23
CA LEU A 39 1.37 6.36 -8.48
C LEU A 39 2.83 6.78 -8.63
N LEU A 40 3.48 7.17 -7.53
CA LEU A 40 4.90 7.52 -7.51
C LEU A 40 5.76 6.31 -7.87
N LEU A 41 5.53 5.16 -7.23
CA LEU A 41 6.25 3.92 -7.51
C LEU A 41 6.11 3.55 -9.00
N ARG A 42 4.88 3.62 -9.53
CA ARG A 42 4.58 3.30 -10.93
C ARG A 42 5.20 4.30 -11.91
N ALA A 43 5.22 5.59 -11.56
CA ALA A 43 5.81 6.63 -12.42
C ALA A 43 7.34 6.50 -12.56
N PHE A 44 8.00 5.98 -11.53
CA PHE A 44 9.45 5.78 -11.53
C PHE A 44 9.87 4.37 -11.98
N ASP A 45 8.95 3.41 -12.04
CA ASP A 45 9.24 2.07 -12.57
C ASP A 45 9.27 2.12 -14.10
N ARG A 46 10.49 2.15 -14.67
CA ARG A 46 10.72 2.18 -16.11
C ARG A 46 10.27 0.92 -16.85
N GLN A 47 9.98 -0.16 -16.14
CA GLN A 47 9.58 -1.43 -16.76
C GLN A 47 8.07 -1.57 -16.87
N SER A 48 7.31 -0.77 -16.12
CA SER A 48 5.84 -0.75 -16.18
C SER A 48 5.34 0.40 -17.04
N THR A 49 4.35 0.13 -17.89
CA THR A 49 3.60 1.20 -18.56
C THR A 49 2.67 1.86 -17.56
N PHE A 50 2.74 3.17 -17.41
CA PHE A 50 1.94 3.91 -16.42
C PHE A 50 0.44 3.73 -16.65
N PHE A 51 -0.02 3.89 -17.89
CA PHE A 51 -1.43 3.73 -18.27
C PHE A 51 -1.72 2.32 -18.76
N THR A 52 -2.09 1.44 -17.84
CA THR A 52 -2.58 0.10 -18.14
C THR A 52 -3.95 -0.10 -17.51
N GLY A 53 -4.73 -1.06 -18.01
CA GLY A 53 -6.02 -1.42 -17.41
C GLY A 53 -5.92 -1.81 -15.92
N THR A 54 -4.74 -2.21 -15.47
CA THR A 54 -4.47 -2.52 -14.06
C THR A 54 -4.42 -1.28 -13.15
N LEU A 55 -4.28 -0.06 -13.70
CA LEU A 55 -4.29 1.17 -12.92
C LEU A 55 -5.57 1.30 -12.08
N VAL A 56 -6.71 0.87 -12.63
CA VAL A 56 -7.99 0.89 -11.92
C VAL A 56 -7.94 0.01 -10.66
N LEU A 57 -7.32 -1.18 -10.77
CA LEU A 57 -7.15 -2.08 -9.62
C LEU A 57 -6.23 -1.47 -8.56
N VAL A 58 -5.11 -0.89 -8.98
CA VAL A 58 -4.19 -0.19 -8.08
C VAL A 58 -4.89 0.93 -7.32
N VAL A 59 -5.68 1.77 -8.02
CA VAL A 59 -6.45 2.86 -7.40
C VAL A 59 -7.47 2.31 -6.40
N LEU A 60 -8.24 1.28 -6.76
CA LEU A 60 -9.24 0.68 -5.87
C LEU A 60 -8.61 0.12 -4.60
N PHE A 61 -7.51 -0.62 -4.74
CA PHE A 61 -6.81 -1.19 -3.59
C PHE A 61 -6.14 -0.13 -2.72
N ALA A 62 -5.53 0.89 -3.32
CA ALA A 62 -4.92 2.00 -2.57
C ALA A 62 -5.96 2.80 -1.78
N LEU A 63 -7.11 3.10 -2.40
CA LEU A 63 -8.22 3.78 -1.72
C LEU A 63 -8.78 2.92 -0.58
N GLY A 64 -9.04 1.64 -0.84
CA GLY A 64 -9.51 0.70 0.17
C GLY A 64 -8.54 0.58 1.36
N ALA A 65 -7.24 0.41 1.10
CA ALA A 65 -6.21 0.35 2.14
C ALA A 65 -6.11 1.67 2.92
N GLY A 66 -6.17 2.82 2.24
CA GLY A 66 -6.15 4.13 2.90
C GLY A 66 -7.36 4.36 3.81
N LEU A 67 -8.56 3.94 3.38
CA LEU A 67 -9.76 3.98 4.22
C LEU A 67 -9.65 3.04 5.41
N PHE A 68 -9.05 1.87 5.24
CA PHE A 68 -8.75 0.95 6.33
C PHE A 68 -7.83 1.56 7.39
N TRP A 69 -6.74 2.21 6.96
CA TRP A 69 -5.86 2.95 7.87
C TRP A 69 -6.59 4.11 8.57
N SER A 70 -7.43 4.85 7.83
CA SER A 70 -8.29 5.87 8.42
C SER A 70 -9.20 5.29 9.50
N LEU A 71 -9.80 4.13 9.25
CA LEU A 71 -10.66 3.44 10.21
C LEU A 71 -9.87 3.06 11.47
N LEU A 72 -8.71 2.41 11.31
CA LEU A 72 -7.86 2.00 12.43
C LEU A 72 -7.45 3.19 13.32
N ILE A 73 -7.07 4.31 12.71
CA ILE A 73 -6.65 5.50 13.46
C ILE A 73 -7.82 6.12 14.21
N ASN A 74 -9.04 6.09 13.65
CA ASN A 74 -10.23 6.59 14.33
C ASN A 74 -10.72 5.70 15.49
N LEU A 75 -10.23 4.47 15.60
CA LEU A 75 -10.49 3.61 16.77
C LEU A 75 -9.74 4.07 18.02
N PHE A 76 -8.62 4.78 17.87
CA PHE A 76 -7.87 5.25 19.03
C PHE A 76 -8.67 6.27 19.83
N ARG A 77 -8.79 6.02 21.14
CA ARG A 77 -9.55 6.88 22.05
C ARG A 77 -8.84 8.20 22.34
N HIS A 78 -7.52 8.15 22.42
CA HIS A 78 -6.69 9.28 22.80
C HIS A 78 -6.07 9.95 21.59
N ARG A 79 -6.23 11.28 21.47
CA ARG A 79 -5.66 12.07 20.38
C ARG A 79 -4.16 11.87 20.23
N ARG A 80 -3.41 11.79 21.33
CA ARG A 80 -1.95 11.58 21.27
C ARG A 80 -1.63 10.23 20.62
N ALA A 81 -2.32 9.17 21.04
CA ALA A 81 -2.14 7.83 20.46
C ALA A 81 -2.51 7.81 18.97
N ALA A 82 -3.63 8.40 18.58
CA ALA A 82 -4.03 8.52 17.18
C ALA A 82 -3.00 9.30 16.35
N THR A 83 -2.45 10.39 16.89
CA THR A 83 -1.41 11.18 16.20
C THR A 83 -0.12 10.38 16.03
N ILE A 84 0.34 9.70 17.07
CA ILE A 84 1.54 8.85 17.01
C ILE A 84 1.30 7.71 16.02
N ALA A 85 0.16 7.04 16.09
CA ALA A 85 -0.20 5.96 15.17
C ALA A 85 -0.26 6.45 13.71
N SER A 86 -0.81 7.65 13.46
CA SER A 86 -0.85 8.24 12.12
C SER A 86 0.54 8.47 11.54
N ILE A 87 1.42 9.06 12.33
CA ILE A 87 2.82 9.35 11.92
C ILE A 87 3.56 8.02 11.72
N ALA A 88 3.43 7.08 12.66
CA ALA A 88 4.09 5.78 12.59
C ALA A 88 3.63 4.96 11.37
N ALA A 89 2.31 4.91 11.11
CA ALA A 89 1.76 4.22 9.95
C ALA A 89 2.25 4.85 8.64
N THR A 90 2.22 6.19 8.54
CA THR A 90 2.71 6.88 7.33
C THR A 90 4.21 6.68 7.15
N ALA A 91 5.01 6.75 8.24
CA ALA A 91 6.45 6.52 8.19
C ALA A 91 6.78 5.10 7.76
N LEU A 92 6.13 4.10 8.36
CA LEU A 92 6.32 2.69 8.02
C LEU A 92 6.03 2.45 6.53
N TRP A 93 4.91 3.00 6.03
CA TRP A 93 4.54 2.86 4.62
C TRP A 93 5.51 3.57 3.69
N THR A 94 5.96 4.78 4.06
CA THR A 94 6.98 5.52 3.29
C THR A 94 8.29 4.73 3.19
N VAL A 95 8.75 4.16 4.31
CA VAL A 95 9.97 3.33 4.32
C VAL A 95 9.78 2.09 3.44
N LEU A 96 8.64 1.41 3.55
CA LEU A 96 8.33 0.24 2.72
C LEU A 96 8.42 0.59 1.22
N VAL A 97 7.79 1.67 0.80
CA VAL A 97 7.81 2.14 -0.61
C VAL A 97 9.24 2.48 -1.06
N CYS A 98 10.05 3.09 -0.20
CA CYS A 98 11.46 3.38 -0.52
C CYS A 98 12.27 2.09 -0.68
N VAL A 99 12.09 1.12 0.20
CA VAL A 99 12.76 -0.20 0.11
C VAL A 99 12.36 -0.91 -1.18
N GLU A 100 11.06 -0.97 -1.47
CA GLU A 100 10.54 -1.61 -2.68
C GLU A 100 11.11 -0.99 -3.96
N TYR A 101 11.14 0.33 -4.02
CA TYR A 101 11.73 1.02 -5.16
C TYR A 101 13.24 0.76 -5.30
N CYS A 102 13.96 0.77 -4.19
CA CYS A 102 15.40 0.47 -4.18
C CYS A 102 15.66 -0.96 -4.65
N CYS A 103 14.90 -1.94 -4.13
CA CYS A 103 15.01 -3.34 -4.53
C CYS A 103 14.65 -3.53 -6.01
N ARG A 104 13.54 -2.97 -6.46
CA ARG A 104 13.12 -3.02 -7.87
C ARG A 104 14.17 -2.42 -8.81
N SER A 105 14.72 -1.29 -8.43
CA SER A 105 15.70 -0.59 -9.26
C SER A 105 17.05 -1.30 -9.33
N TYR A 106 17.47 -1.98 -8.26
CA TYR A 106 18.77 -2.65 -8.16
C TYR A 106 18.67 -4.13 -8.58
N PHE A 107 17.77 -4.89 -7.96
CA PHE A 107 17.61 -6.33 -8.20
C PHE A 107 16.65 -6.67 -9.35
N LYS A 108 15.96 -5.68 -9.94
CA LYS A 108 14.94 -5.86 -10.97
C LYS A 108 13.71 -6.66 -10.51
N SER A 109 13.57 -6.86 -9.22
CA SER A 109 12.45 -7.56 -8.58
C SER A 109 12.01 -6.80 -7.35
N TYR A 110 10.72 -6.87 -7.02
CA TYR A 110 10.18 -6.34 -5.78
C TYR A 110 10.54 -7.25 -4.60
N PHE A 111 10.60 -6.65 -3.42
CA PHE A 111 10.98 -7.34 -2.21
C PHE A 111 9.78 -8.03 -1.57
N ALA A 112 9.80 -9.35 -1.45
CA ALA A 112 8.75 -10.06 -0.74
C ALA A 112 8.87 -9.84 0.78
N LEU A 113 7.77 -9.49 1.44
CA LEU A 113 7.73 -9.31 2.90
C LEU A 113 8.19 -10.56 3.67
N SER A 114 8.01 -11.74 3.08
CA SER A 114 8.50 -13.01 3.64
C SER A 114 10.02 -13.08 3.82
N PHE A 115 10.79 -12.29 3.06
CA PHE A 115 12.24 -12.23 3.20
C PHE A 115 12.71 -11.42 4.42
N ILE A 116 11.87 -10.55 4.99
CA ILE A 116 12.24 -9.73 6.15
C ILE A 116 12.70 -10.62 7.32
N GLY A 117 12.03 -11.75 7.53
CA GLY A 117 12.36 -12.68 8.62
C GLY A 117 13.71 -13.40 8.45
N ASN A 118 14.12 -13.63 7.20
CA ASN A 118 15.28 -14.49 6.91
C ASN A 118 16.57 -13.71 6.59
N MET A 119 16.46 -12.49 6.06
CA MET A 119 17.62 -11.75 5.55
C MET A 119 17.95 -10.46 6.32
N ALA A 120 17.11 -10.05 7.27
CA ALA A 120 17.34 -8.77 7.98
C ALA A 120 18.70 -8.71 8.69
N GLY A 121 19.22 -9.84 9.18
CA GLY A 121 20.52 -9.93 9.83
C GLY A 121 21.71 -9.83 8.85
N ASP A 122 21.61 -10.51 7.72
CA ASP A 122 22.69 -10.60 6.74
C ASP A 122 22.85 -9.33 5.91
N VAL A 123 21.72 -8.66 5.57
CA VAL A 123 21.74 -7.42 4.80
C VAL A 123 22.30 -6.26 5.60
N VAL A 124 22.00 -6.17 6.89
CA VAL A 124 22.51 -5.07 7.75
C VAL A 124 24.01 -5.22 8.05
N GLY A 125 24.52 -6.46 8.15
CA GLY A 125 25.93 -6.72 8.52
C GLY A 125 26.93 -6.70 7.38
N GLY A 126 26.50 -7.02 6.13
CA GLY A 126 27.44 -7.24 5.01
C GLY A 126 27.43 -6.19 3.90
N PHE A 127 26.37 -5.39 3.77
CA PHE A 127 26.15 -4.53 2.61
C PHE A 127 26.17 -3.02 2.90
N GLY A 128 26.42 -2.60 4.13
CA GLY A 128 26.30 -1.19 4.54
C GLY A 128 27.12 -0.23 3.68
N ASP A 129 28.34 -0.59 3.35
CA ASP A 129 29.27 0.26 2.60
C ASP A 129 28.90 0.40 1.11
N THR A 130 28.21 -0.59 0.55
CA THR A 130 27.81 -0.63 -0.87
C THR A 130 26.38 -0.12 -1.07
N VAL A 131 25.48 -0.38 -0.12
CA VAL A 131 24.06 -0.03 -0.24
C VAL A 131 23.86 1.48 -0.30
N LEU A 132 24.58 2.24 0.51
CA LEU A 132 24.41 3.68 0.57
C LEU A 132 24.80 4.38 -0.75
N PRO A 133 26.02 4.19 -1.30
CA PRO A 133 26.43 4.87 -2.55
C PRO A 133 25.73 4.33 -3.79
N ASP A 134 25.54 3.01 -3.91
CA ASP A 134 25.11 2.39 -5.16
C ASP A 134 23.60 2.20 -5.26
N VAL A 135 22.92 2.10 -4.11
CA VAL A 135 21.47 1.88 -4.08
C VAL A 135 20.71 3.13 -3.70
N VAL A 136 21.08 3.81 -2.62
CA VAL A 136 20.29 4.93 -2.06
C VAL A 136 20.57 6.24 -2.79
N LEU A 137 21.84 6.62 -2.96
CA LEU A 137 22.20 7.93 -3.54
C LEU A 137 21.65 8.17 -4.95
N PRO A 138 21.72 7.21 -5.91
CA PRO A 138 21.17 7.42 -7.24
C PRO A 138 19.63 7.55 -7.25
N ARG A 139 18.96 7.11 -6.16
CA ARG A 139 17.50 7.10 -6.03
C ARG A 139 16.96 8.17 -5.09
N LEU A 140 17.84 9.07 -4.66
CA LEU A 140 17.51 10.18 -3.77
C LEU A 140 16.29 11.00 -4.22
N PRO A 141 16.12 11.35 -5.52
CA PRO A 141 14.94 12.10 -5.96
C PRO A 141 13.61 11.37 -5.66
N PHE A 142 13.56 10.05 -5.88
CA PHE A 142 12.39 9.26 -5.54
C PHE A 142 12.15 9.25 -4.03
N ILE A 143 13.20 9.01 -3.25
CA ILE A 143 13.13 8.94 -1.78
C ILE A 143 12.60 10.25 -1.22
N LEU A 144 13.11 11.40 -1.67
CA LEU A 144 12.63 12.70 -1.23
C LEU A 144 11.14 12.90 -1.55
N LEU A 145 10.70 12.50 -2.74
CA LEU A 145 9.27 12.55 -3.10
C LEU A 145 8.44 11.59 -2.25
N ALA A 146 8.93 10.40 -1.97
CA ALA A 146 8.22 9.43 -1.12
C ALA A 146 8.00 9.95 0.30
N PHE A 147 8.86 10.82 0.84
CA PHE A 147 8.70 11.43 2.15
C PHE A 147 7.66 12.58 2.20
N VAL A 148 7.13 13.04 1.06
CA VAL A 148 6.14 14.13 1.01
C VAL A 148 4.89 13.83 1.84
N PRO A 149 4.23 12.66 1.76
CA PRO A 149 3.08 12.36 2.61
C PRO A 149 3.41 12.35 4.10
N LEU A 150 4.60 11.88 4.48
CA LEU A 150 5.05 11.91 5.87
C LEU A 150 5.24 13.35 6.38
N ALA A 151 5.88 14.20 5.59
CA ALA A 151 6.03 15.62 5.91
C ALA A 151 4.65 16.30 6.06
N LEU A 152 3.73 16.05 5.13
CA LEU A 152 2.36 16.56 5.21
C LEU A 152 1.61 16.01 6.44
N CYS A 153 1.81 14.73 6.80
CA CYS A 153 1.23 14.16 8.00
C CYS A 153 1.67 14.91 9.27
N ILE A 154 2.95 15.20 9.39
CA ILE A 154 3.53 15.93 10.53
C ILE A 154 3.03 17.38 10.56
N LEU A 155 3.01 18.06 9.43
CA LEU A 155 2.55 19.45 9.31
C LEU A 155 1.06 19.57 9.60
N LEU A 156 0.25 18.68 9.05
CA LEU A 156 -1.20 18.69 9.16
C LEU A 156 -1.74 17.86 10.34
N ARG A 157 -0.88 17.32 11.22
CA ARG A 157 -1.25 16.43 12.33
C ARG A 157 -2.44 16.92 13.16
N ARG A 158 -2.53 18.24 13.39
CA ARG A 158 -3.63 18.86 14.15
C ARG A 158 -4.95 18.88 13.39
N ARG A 159 -4.93 18.77 12.06
CA ARG A 159 -6.11 18.74 11.20
C ARG A 159 -6.52 17.30 10.84
N ILE A 160 -5.55 16.40 10.74
CA ILE A 160 -5.78 14.98 10.43
C ILE A 160 -6.44 14.30 11.63
N VAL A 161 -5.92 14.55 12.85
CA VAL A 161 -6.46 13.95 14.07
C VAL A 161 -7.26 15.00 14.84
N THR A 162 -8.57 14.87 14.81
CA THR A 162 -9.51 15.76 15.50
C THR A 162 -9.80 15.26 16.91
N GLU A 163 -10.15 16.16 17.84
CA GLU A 163 -10.52 15.81 19.22
C GLU A 163 -11.90 15.15 19.31
N GLN A 164 -12.76 15.48 18.35
CA GLN A 164 -14.11 14.90 18.30
C GLN A 164 -14.03 13.46 17.79
N ARG A 165 -14.59 12.56 18.61
CA ARG A 165 -14.77 11.17 18.19
C ARG A 165 -15.77 11.10 17.05
N MET A 166 -15.43 10.27 16.10
CA MET A 166 -16.39 9.93 15.06
C MET A 166 -17.59 9.19 15.67
N GLY A 167 -18.78 9.59 15.22
CA GLY A 167 -20.00 8.86 15.54
C GLY A 167 -19.93 7.41 15.04
N ARG A 168 -20.62 6.51 15.72
CA ARG A 168 -20.70 5.08 15.32
C ARG A 168 -21.15 4.91 13.87
N TRP A 169 -22.09 5.73 13.42
CA TRP A 169 -22.58 5.70 12.04
C TRP A 169 -21.53 6.11 11.02
N SER A 170 -20.69 7.08 11.35
CA SER A 170 -19.58 7.50 10.46
C SER A 170 -18.51 6.43 10.37
N LEU A 171 -18.20 5.72 11.47
CA LEU A 171 -17.27 4.58 11.44
C LEU A 171 -17.84 3.42 10.62
N LEU A 172 -19.15 3.13 10.78
CA LEU A 172 -19.82 2.11 9.98
C LEU A 172 -19.80 2.47 8.50
N PHE A 173 -20.11 3.71 8.16
CA PHE A 173 -20.03 4.20 6.77
C PHE A 173 -18.63 4.02 6.20
N LEU A 174 -17.60 4.42 6.95
CA LEU A 174 -16.21 4.28 6.53
C LEU A 174 -15.83 2.81 6.30
N LEU A 175 -16.29 1.91 7.20
CA LEU A 175 -16.10 0.47 7.07
C LEU A 175 -16.77 -0.07 5.79
N VAL A 176 -18.02 0.31 5.54
CA VAL A 176 -18.75 -0.12 4.35
C VAL A 176 -18.04 0.34 3.08
N VAL A 177 -17.62 1.60 3.02
CA VAL A 177 -16.90 2.14 1.85
C VAL A 177 -15.54 1.44 1.66
N CYS A 178 -14.81 1.17 2.76
CA CYS A 178 -13.57 0.41 2.71
C CYS A 178 -13.79 -1.01 2.13
N LEU A 179 -14.82 -1.71 2.60
CA LEU A 179 -15.19 -3.04 2.12
C LEU A 179 -15.65 -3.01 0.65
N LEU A 180 -16.35 -1.95 0.22
CA LEU A 180 -16.75 -1.78 -1.17
C LEU A 180 -15.53 -1.64 -2.09
N PHE A 181 -14.58 -0.75 -1.78
CA PHE A 181 -13.37 -0.59 -2.60
C PHE A 181 -12.53 -1.86 -2.64
N GLY A 182 -12.28 -2.47 -1.49
CA GLY A 182 -11.55 -3.74 -1.39
C GLY A 182 -12.28 -4.90 -2.06
N GLY A 183 -13.60 -4.98 -1.92
CA GLY A 183 -14.45 -6.01 -2.52
C GLY A 183 -14.54 -5.90 -4.04
N ILE A 184 -14.79 -4.69 -4.57
CA ILE A 184 -14.81 -4.43 -6.00
C ILE A 184 -13.43 -4.72 -6.61
N GLY A 185 -12.34 -4.23 -5.99
CA GLY A 185 -10.99 -4.51 -6.46
C GLY A 185 -10.69 -6.02 -6.48
N SER A 186 -11.03 -6.74 -5.41
CA SER A 186 -10.82 -8.19 -5.33
C SER A 186 -11.72 -8.96 -6.31
N GLY A 187 -12.96 -8.52 -6.52
CA GLY A 187 -13.87 -9.10 -7.51
C GLY A 187 -13.34 -8.94 -8.94
N LEU A 188 -12.95 -7.71 -9.30
CA LEU A 188 -12.37 -7.45 -10.63
C LEU A 188 -11.06 -8.22 -10.86
N ALA A 189 -10.21 -8.35 -9.84
CA ALA A 189 -8.99 -9.13 -9.95
C ALA A 189 -9.26 -10.63 -10.11
N ARG A 190 -10.31 -11.17 -9.44
CA ARG A 190 -10.68 -12.58 -9.51
C ARG A 190 -11.41 -12.98 -10.79
N TRP A 191 -12.22 -12.09 -11.36
CA TRP A 191 -13.02 -12.38 -12.56
C TRP A 191 -12.46 -11.77 -13.84
N GLY A 192 -11.36 -11.03 -13.74
CA GLY A 192 -10.71 -10.39 -14.87
C GLY A 192 -9.59 -11.24 -15.48
N THR A 193 -8.90 -10.64 -16.44
CA THR A 193 -7.75 -11.25 -17.17
C THR A 193 -6.60 -11.66 -16.23
N TYR A 194 -6.54 -11.12 -15.02
CA TYR A 194 -5.47 -11.36 -14.04
C TYR A 194 -5.86 -12.40 -12.97
N HIS A 195 -6.91 -13.19 -13.21
CA HIS A 195 -7.41 -14.20 -12.28
C HIS A 195 -6.31 -15.16 -11.79
N ASP A 196 -5.54 -15.70 -12.72
CA ASP A 196 -4.49 -16.66 -12.39
C ASP A 196 -3.37 -16.05 -11.57
N ALA A 197 -2.95 -14.84 -11.93
CA ALA A 197 -1.92 -14.08 -11.17
C ALA A 197 -2.40 -13.69 -9.78
N TYR A 198 -3.70 -13.45 -9.60
CA TYR A 198 -4.27 -13.09 -8.30
C TYR A 198 -4.56 -14.29 -7.40
N THR A 199 -4.95 -15.44 -7.98
CA THR A 199 -5.51 -16.55 -7.21
C THR A 199 -4.51 -17.72 -7.07
N TYR A 200 -3.78 -18.07 -8.13
CA TYR A 200 -2.96 -19.29 -8.15
C TYR A 200 -1.46 -19.03 -8.28
N ASN A 201 -1.09 -18.13 -9.17
CA ASN A 201 0.30 -17.90 -9.56
C ASN A 201 0.79 -16.52 -9.05
N PHE A 202 0.44 -16.18 -7.81
CA PHE A 202 0.87 -14.94 -7.21
C PHE A 202 2.38 -14.96 -6.96
N THR A 203 3.06 -13.95 -7.47
CA THR A 203 4.42 -13.57 -7.07
C THR A 203 4.40 -12.11 -6.65
N THR A 204 5.30 -11.70 -5.78
CA THR A 204 5.40 -10.29 -5.35
C THR A 204 5.52 -9.35 -6.55
N ASP A 205 6.30 -9.74 -7.55
CA ASP A 205 6.55 -8.95 -8.76
C ASP A 205 5.28 -8.76 -9.60
N THR A 206 4.54 -9.84 -9.87
CA THR A 206 3.25 -9.76 -10.56
C THR A 206 2.20 -9.03 -9.72
N GLY A 207 2.23 -9.24 -8.40
CA GLY A 207 1.33 -8.59 -7.44
C GLY A 207 1.46 -7.08 -7.49
N VAL A 208 2.67 -6.55 -7.32
CA VAL A 208 2.92 -5.10 -7.32
C VAL A 208 2.65 -4.49 -8.70
N THR A 209 3.07 -5.17 -9.78
CA THR A 209 2.89 -4.66 -11.15
C THR A 209 1.41 -4.55 -11.54
N HIS A 210 0.58 -5.53 -11.18
CA HIS A 210 -0.82 -5.58 -11.61
C HIS A 210 -1.80 -5.00 -10.60
N PHE A 211 -1.56 -5.22 -9.31
CA PHE A 211 -2.52 -4.88 -8.25
C PHE A 211 -2.03 -3.75 -7.34
N GLY A 212 -0.76 -3.38 -7.44
CA GLY A 212 -0.11 -2.40 -6.58
C GLY A 212 0.45 -2.97 -5.28
N LEU A 213 1.29 -2.20 -4.62
CA LEU A 213 1.99 -2.58 -3.40
C LEU A 213 1.02 -2.90 -2.24
N ASN A 214 -0.07 -2.12 -2.13
CA ASN A 214 -1.08 -2.32 -1.09
C ASN A 214 -1.78 -3.69 -1.19
N ALA A 215 -2.15 -4.10 -2.41
CA ALA A 215 -2.78 -5.38 -2.64
C ALA A 215 -1.79 -6.52 -2.48
N SER A 216 -0.56 -6.34 -2.98
CA SER A 216 0.51 -7.33 -2.87
C SER A 216 0.86 -7.60 -1.40
N ALA A 217 1.10 -6.57 -0.60
CA ALA A 217 1.37 -6.71 0.83
C ALA A 217 0.24 -7.46 1.56
N ARG A 218 -1.02 -7.14 1.24
CA ARG A 218 -2.17 -7.85 1.82
C ARG A 218 -2.18 -9.33 1.43
N LEU A 219 -1.91 -9.66 0.15
CA LEU A 219 -1.90 -11.04 -0.32
C LEU A 219 -0.74 -11.81 0.31
N GLU A 220 0.44 -11.23 0.41
CA GLU A 220 1.59 -11.85 1.08
C GLU A 220 1.30 -12.17 2.54
N ILE A 221 0.71 -11.23 3.28
CA ILE A 221 0.29 -11.47 4.67
C ILE A 221 -0.76 -12.59 4.72
N THR A 222 -1.71 -12.59 3.79
CA THR A 222 -2.75 -13.62 3.73
C THR A 222 -2.12 -15.00 3.47
N TYR A 223 -1.20 -15.11 2.54
CA TYR A 223 -0.52 -16.36 2.23
C TYR A 223 0.48 -16.80 3.32
N ALA A 224 1.09 -15.85 4.02
CA ALA A 224 1.91 -16.18 5.19
C ALA A 224 1.10 -16.80 6.33
N ILE A 225 -0.17 -16.41 6.48
CA ILE A 225 -1.05 -16.92 7.55
C ILE A 225 -1.77 -18.21 7.13
N PHE A 226 -2.29 -18.27 5.91
CA PHE A 226 -3.18 -19.34 5.46
C PHE A 226 -2.52 -20.33 4.49
N GLY A 227 -1.26 -20.08 4.09
CA GLY A 227 -0.54 -20.85 3.09
C GLY A 227 -0.82 -20.38 1.66
N HIS A 228 0.10 -20.69 0.75
CA HIS A 228 -0.05 -20.43 -0.66
C HIS A 228 -1.06 -21.41 -1.27
N PRO A 229 -1.97 -20.95 -2.15
CA PRO A 229 -2.77 -21.86 -2.95
C PRO A 229 -1.84 -22.67 -3.86
N SER A 230 -2.22 -23.92 -4.16
CA SER A 230 -1.45 -24.76 -5.08
C SER A 230 -1.35 -24.08 -6.45
N PRO A 231 -0.14 -23.95 -7.01
CA PRO A 231 0.01 -23.37 -8.33
C PRO A 231 -0.77 -24.19 -9.35
N ARG A 232 -1.58 -23.49 -10.16
CA ARG A 232 -2.25 -24.14 -11.28
C ARG A 232 -1.23 -24.20 -12.42
N LEU A 233 -0.82 -25.41 -12.77
CA LEU A 233 -0.08 -25.64 -14.01
C LEU A 233 -0.91 -25.11 -15.17
N PRO A 234 -0.34 -24.36 -16.13
CA PRO A 234 -1.06 -23.99 -17.33
C PRO A 234 -1.63 -25.30 -17.93
N ASP A 235 -2.95 -25.29 -18.22
CA ASP A 235 -3.55 -26.35 -19.00
C ASP A 235 -2.79 -26.38 -20.34
N THR A 236 -1.70 -27.12 -20.36
CA THR A 236 -1.17 -27.60 -21.61
C THR A 236 -2.30 -28.48 -22.16
N GLY A 237 -3.05 -27.90 -23.09
CA GLY A 237 -4.03 -28.65 -23.89
C GLY A 237 -3.29 -29.74 -24.65
N THR A 238 -2.81 -30.69 -23.93
CA THR A 238 -2.33 -31.94 -24.46
C THR A 238 -3.58 -32.70 -24.86
N ASN A 239 -3.92 -32.62 -26.15
CA ASN A 239 -4.44 -33.78 -26.83
C ASN A 239 -3.49 -34.93 -26.49
N THR A 240 -3.80 -35.64 -25.41
CA THR A 240 -3.12 -36.88 -25.04
C THR A 240 -3.68 -38.00 -25.91
N ASP A 241 -3.40 -37.94 -27.21
CA ASP A 241 -3.32 -39.09 -28.06
C ASP A 241 -1.84 -39.48 -28.28
N VAL A 242 -1.04 -39.45 -27.21
CA VAL A 242 0.26 -40.13 -27.22
C VAL A 242 0.09 -41.43 -26.48
N PRO A 243 0.23 -42.58 -27.19
CA PRO A 243 0.17 -43.86 -26.53
C PRO A 243 1.29 -44.00 -25.53
N ASP A 244 0.93 -44.44 -24.34
CA ASP A 244 1.73 -44.63 -23.12
C ASP A 244 2.78 -45.75 -23.29
N ASN A 245 3.74 -45.59 -24.21
CA ASN A 245 4.80 -46.57 -24.45
C ASN A 245 6.17 -45.98 -24.80
N THR A 246 6.47 -44.75 -24.38
CA THR A 246 7.85 -44.26 -24.48
C THR A 246 8.58 -44.50 -23.15
N PRO A 247 9.66 -45.31 -23.13
CA PRO A 247 10.48 -45.46 -21.91
C PRO A 247 11.08 -44.12 -21.55
N VAL A 248 10.85 -43.69 -20.29
CA VAL A 248 11.51 -42.51 -19.72
C VAL A 248 13.02 -42.79 -19.67
N VAL A 249 13.75 -42.23 -20.62
CA VAL A 249 15.22 -42.24 -20.59
C VAL A 249 15.66 -41.21 -19.56
N THR A 250 15.89 -41.65 -18.34
CA THR A 250 16.59 -40.89 -17.32
C THR A 250 18.06 -40.91 -17.68
N THR A 251 18.52 -39.89 -18.42
CA THR A 251 19.97 -39.62 -18.54
C THR A 251 20.46 -39.02 -17.22
N PRO A 252 21.41 -39.67 -16.53
CA PRO A 252 22.02 -39.07 -15.35
C PRO A 252 22.80 -37.84 -15.77
N VAL A 253 22.56 -36.74 -15.08
CA VAL A 253 23.35 -35.50 -15.21
C VAL A 253 24.72 -35.81 -14.63
N VAL A 254 25.71 -36.01 -15.48
CA VAL A 254 27.13 -36.15 -15.06
C VAL A 254 27.65 -34.75 -14.78
N TYR A 255 27.86 -34.43 -13.51
CA TYR A 255 28.65 -33.28 -13.11
C TYR A 255 30.10 -33.56 -13.46
N GLY A 256 30.64 -32.88 -14.47
CA GLY A 256 32.04 -32.93 -14.78
C GLY A 256 32.86 -32.31 -13.65
N GLU A 257 33.70 -33.09 -13.00
CA GLU A 257 34.79 -32.62 -12.14
C GLU A 257 35.75 -31.84 -13.02
N ASN A 258 35.92 -30.56 -12.78
CA ASN A 258 37.01 -29.76 -13.32
C ASN A 258 38.23 -29.99 -12.45
N THR A 259 39.19 -30.70 -13.01
CA THR A 259 40.60 -30.71 -12.56
C THR A 259 41.31 -29.41 -12.94
#